data_1da3cd76817c8b5b065e1937e29e3d80
#
_entry.id   1da3cd76817c8b5b065e1937e29e3d80
#
_cell.length_a   1.000
_cell.length_b   1.000
_cell.length_c   1.000
_cell.angle_alpha   90.00
_cell.angle_beta   90.00
_cell.angle_gamma   90.00
#
_symmetry.space_group_name_H-M   'P 1'
#
loop_
_entity.id
_entity.type
_entity.pdbx_description
1 polymer ?
#
loop_
_entity_poly.entity_id
_entity_poly.type
_entity_poly.pdbx_seq_one_letter_code
_entity_poly.pdbx_strand_id
1 'polypeptide(L)'
;FVKALTENRFSIPSFIFIILLSNFVGSYIIYNKDLKGAIYMIGDMQNWKPNVAGIIEHARSMHPDTEVVSRLVSGEIHKTNYEEVCIRSRKLASSLEKDGIKKGDVVATLALNTYRHLEMYYGISGMGAITHTLNFRLHPEQAVYIINHAEDKMIFVELPFVPILEGLQDNLKTVEKYVVLCGEDEMPETSLKNALSYEEYIKDGDENYIWPDMDDDAACALCYTSGTTGNPKGVLYSHKSNILHAQVALTAMTIQADDSILMVVPLFHVLAWGIPYFGPMNGNKLVMPGMQMEGEPLYELIDKEDVTLAFGVPTIWMGLLAYCRENNKILNSVKNTIIGGSALSLATLQEFDEVHDVNVIHAWGMTEMSPMGTTNIPTPAMKNMSKEEKYSIQLKQGRPIYGVELKVVDDKGNELPKDGESQGHLMVRGPWILQKYFKAEKDAVDADGWFDTGDISVLDEDGYMTIKDRAKDVIKSGGEWISSIDLENAAFGHPEVAEACVVGIPHPKWDERPMLFVVTNSGEPIEKQSIIEFLSDKVAKWWLPDEIIFLKELPHGATGKLQKFDLREEYNNYYMEK
;
A
#
# COMPACT_ATOMS: atom_id res chain seq x y z
N PHE A 1 -52.84 14.58 10.16
CA PHE A 1 -51.79 13.66 9.65
C PHE A 1 -50.41 14.16 10.03
N VAL A 2 -50.07 15.42 9.77
CA VAL A 2 -48.75 15.99 10.16
C VAL A 2 -48.53 15.99 11.67
N LYS A 3 -49.55 16.18 12.47
CA LYS A 3 -49.49 16.15 13.93
C LYS A 3 -49.30 14.74 14.54
N ALA A 4 -49.70 13.69 13.81
CA ALA A 4 -49.53 12.29 14.24
C ALA A 4 -48.11 11.76 13.96
N LEU A 5 -47.36 12.39 13.05
CA LEU A 5 -45.97 12.03 12.69
C LEU A 5 -44.95 12.64 13.66
N THR A 6 -45.32 13.68 14.43
CA THR A 6 -44.43 14.30 15.40
C THR A 6 -44.51 13.69 16.83
N GLU A 7 -45.48 12.81 17.06
CA GLU A 7 -45.63 12.12 18.34
C GLU A 7 -45.19 10.65 18.23
N ASN A 8 -43.94 10.36 18.23
CA ASN A 8 -43.21 9.11 18.41
C ASN A 8 -44.04 7.91 18.96
N ARG A 9 -44.96 7.32 18.15
CA ARG A 9 -45.73 6.12 18.55
C ARG A 9 -45.62 4.90 17.64
N PHE A 10 -44.62 4.84 16.74
CA PHE A 10 -44.36 3.61 16.00
C PHE A 10 -42.84 3.39 15.88
N SER A 11 -42.35 2.34 16.53
CA SER A 11 -41.03 1.78 16.30
C SER A 11 -41.08 0.93 15.03
N ILE A 12 -40.57 1.47 13.91
CA ILE A 12 -40.36 0.70 12.67
C ILE A 12 -38.91 0.93 12.25
N PRO A 13 -38.15 -0.15 11.96
CA PRO A 13 -36.77 -0.03 11.48
C PRO A 13 -36.72 0.57 10.09
N SER A 14 -35.76 1.46 9.87
CA SER A 14 -35.25 2.01 8.61
C SER A 14 -36.15 1.82 7.39
N PHE A 15 -37.09 2.72 7.14
CA PHE A 15 -37.88 2.74 5.91
C PHE A 15 -37.79 4.12 5.23
N ILE A 16 -37.55 4.09 3.91
CA ILE A 16 -37.72 5.22 3.00
C ILE A 16 -39.19 5.64 3.06
N PHE A 17 -39.49 6.84 3.57
CA PHE A 17 -40.84 7.39 3.53
C PHE A 17 -41.06 8.12 2.21
N ILE A 18 -41.81 7.50 1.30
CA ILE A 18 -42.38 8.16 0.14
C ILE A 18 -43.66 8.87 0.62
N ILE A 19 -43.60 10.18 0.75
CA ILE A 19 -44.82 10.99 0.96
C ILE A 19 -45.39 11.29 -0.41
N LEU A 20 -46.42 10.54 -0.83
CA LEU A 20 -47.25 10.86 -1.98
C LEU A 20 -48.14 12.08 -1.66
N LEU A 21 -47.72 13.26 -2.04
CA LEU A 21 -48.62 14.42 -2.20
C LEU A 21 -49.19 14.34 -3.63
N SER A 22 -50.31 13.65 -3.75
CA SER A 22 -51.08 13.65 -5.01
C SER A 22 -51.85 14.97 -5.17
N ASN A 23 -51.63 15.58 -6.27
CA ASN A 23 -52.36 16.62 -7.00
C ASN A 23 -51.73 18.00 -7.00
N PHE A 24 -51.13 18.27 -8.06
CA PHE A 24 -50.68 19.41 -8.82
C PHE A 24 -49.19 19.43 -9.09
N VAL A 25 -48.88 19.16 -10.38
CA VAL A 25 -47.54 19.23 -11.00
C VAL A 25 -46.58 18.07 -10.65
N GLY A 26 -46.34 17.22 -11.63
CA GLY A 26 -45.58 15.94 -11.61
C GLY A 26 -44.12 16.00 -11.27
N SER A 27 -43.79 16.37 -10.04
CA SER A 27 -42.45 16.24 -9.51
C SER A 27 -42.53 15.57 -8.12
N TYR A 28 -41.93 14.40 -7.98
CA TYR A 28 -41.79 13.74 -6.68
C TYR A 28 -40.56 14.30 -5.99
N ILE A 29 -40.70 14.91 -4.80
CA ILE A 29 -39.59 15.31 -3.97
C ILE A 29 -39.31 14.15 -3.00
N ILE A 30 -38.16 13.52 -3.13
CA ILE A 30 -37.68 12.46 -2.23
C ILE A 30 -36.87 13.12 -1.11
N TYR A 31 -37.27 12.90 0.14
CA TYR A 31 -36.51 13.31 1.30
C TYR A 31 -35.94 12.08 2.00
N ASN A 32 -34.67 12.11 2.33
CA ASN A 32 -34.05 11.15 3.23
C ASN A 32 -33.92 11.75 4.64
N LYS A 33 -34.04 10.91 5.66
CA LYS A 33 -33.87 11.31 7.04
C LYS A 33 -32.59 10.67 7.55
N ASP A 34 -31.60 11.46 7.93
CA ASP A 34 -30.39 10.95 8.53
C ASP A 34 -30.66 10.36 9.94
N LEU A 35 -29.68 9.66 10.49
CA LEU A 35 -29.76 9.07 11.83
C LEU A 35 -29.98 10.11 12.95
N LYS A 36 -29.72 11.39 12.69
CA LYS A 36 -29.95 12.54 13.60
C LYS A 36 -31.31 13.23 13.40
N GLY A 37 -32.10 12.73 12.44
CA GLY A 37 -33.45 13.24 12.18
C GLY A 37 -33.54 14.44 11.26
N ALA A 38 -32.44 14.90 10.67
CA ALA A 38 -32.48 15.94 9.65
C ALA A 38 -33.16 15.46 8.35
N ILE A 39 -33.95 16.31 7.75
CA ILE A 39 -34.58 16.04 6.44
C ILE A 39 -33.87 16.91 5.42
N TYR A 40 -33.28 16.26 4.38
CA TYR A 40 -32.62 16.95 3.29
C TYR A 40 -33.15 16.48 1.93
N MET A 41 -33.08 17.36 0.97
CA MET A 41 -33.42 17.05 -0.42
C MET A 41 -32.31 16.23 -1.05
N ILE A 42 -32.67 15.12 -1.69
CA ILE A 42 -31.70 14.31 -2.44
C ILE A 42 -31.50 14.98 -3.82
N GLY A 43 -30.25 15.01 -4.29
CA GLY A 43 -29.95 15.51 -5.63
C GLY A 43 -30.52 14.62 -6.73
N ASP A 44 -30.87 15.22 -7.85
CA ASP A 44 -31.51 14.56 -8.99
C ASP A 44 -30.50 14.03 -10.03
N MET A 45 -29.28 13.71 -9.59
CA MET A 45 -28.28 13.08 -10.47
C MET A 45 -28.56 11.58 -10.61
N GLN A 46 -28.07 10.99 -11.69
CA GLN A 46 -28.22 9.56 -11.93
C GLN A 46 -27.63 8.76 -10.77
N ASN A 47 -28.35 7.74 -10.31
CA ASN A 47 -27.85 6.79 -9.32
C ASN A 47 -26.94 5.76 -10.01
N TRP A 48 -25.79 6.24 -10.51
CA TRP A 48 -24.77 5.39 -11.09
C TRP A 48 -23.76 4.98 -10.01
N LYS A 49 -23.52 3.68 -9.88
CA LYS A 49 -22.66 3.12 -8.87
C LYS A 49 -21.30 2.80 -9.48
N PRO A 50 -20.24 3.54 -9.14
CA PRO A 50 -18.91 3.25 -9.65
C PRO A 50 -18.41 1.90 -9.13
N ASN A 51 -17.86 1.09 -10.04
CA ASN A 51 -17.23 -0.20 -9.70
C ASN A 51 -15.96 -0.42 -10.53
N VAL A 52 -15.08 -1.34 -10.08
CA VAL A 52 -13.78 -1.54 -10.72
C VAL A 52 -13.88 -2.06 -12.15
N ALA A 53 -14.94 -2.83 -12.50
CA ALA A 53 -15.15 -3.26 -13.88
C ALA A 53 -15.35 -2.08 -14.83
N GLY A 54 -15.97 -0.99 -14.35
CA GLY A 54 -16.12 0.24 -15.13
C GLY A 54 -14.80 0.89 -15.54
N ILE A 55 -13.73 0.67 -14.77
CA ILE A 55 -12.40 1.20 -15.09
C ILE A 55 -11.83 0.48 -16.32
N ILE A 56 -11.82 -0.85 -16.33
CA ILE A 56 -11.26 -1.59 -17.47
C ILE A 56 -12.10 -1.46 -18.73
N GLU A 57 -13.42 -1.31 -18.59
CA GLU A 57 -14.30 -1.00 -19.72
C GLU A 57 -14.02 0.39 -20.30
N HIS A 58 -13.77 1.37 -19.44
CA HIS A 58 -13.33 2.70 -19.88
C HIS A 58 -11.99 2.62 -20.60
N ALA A 59 -10.98 1.92 -20.02
CA ALA A 59 -9.69 1.75 -20.64
C ALA A 59 -9.79 1.08 -22.02
N ARG A 60 -10.57 0.00 -22.14
CA ARG A 60 -10.85 -0.66 -23.42
C ARG A 60 -11.49 0.28 -24.44
N SER A 61 -12.41 1.13 -24.00
CA SER A 61 -13.16 2.01 -24.91
C SER A 61 -12.37 3.23 -25.35
N MET A 62 -11.55 3.81 -24.46
CA MET A 62 -10.85 5.08 -24.70
C MET A 62 -9.37 4.90 -25.04
N HIS A 63 -8.76 3.82 -24.57
CA HIS A 63 -7.32 3.56 -24.66
C HIS A 63 -7.01 2.11 -25.08
N PRO A 64 -7.72 1.53 -26.09
CA PRO A 64 -7.65 0.10 -26.41
C PRO A 64 -6.22 -0.37 -26.69
N ASP A 65 -5.44 0.44 -27.41
CA ASP A 65 -4.09 0.11 -27.89
C ASP A 65 -2.96 0.43 -26.88
N THR A 66 -3.29 1.02 -25.73
CA THR A 66 -2.27 1.37 -24.73
C THR A 66 -1.63 0.10 -24.16
N GLU A 67 -0.31 0.04 -24.22
CA GLU A 67 0.46 -1.16 -23.87
C GLU A 67 0.44 -1.46 -22.36
N VAL A 68 0.35 -2.75 -22.06
CA VAL A 68 0.63 -3.35 -20.76
C VAL A 68 1.80 -4.32 -20.96
N VAL A 69 2.95 -3.95 -20.41
CA VAL A 69 4.21 -4.67 -20.58
C VAL A 69 4.53 -5.48 -19.33
N SER A 70 4.90 -6.74 -19.47
CA SER A 70 5.25 -7.61 -18.35
C SER A 70 6.52 -8.39 -18.65
N ARG A 71 7.46 -8.39 -17.70
CA ARG A 71 8.53 -9.39 -17.70
C ARG A 71 8.00 -10.64 -17.01
N LEU A 72 7.94 -11.74 -17.77
CA LEU A 72 7.49 -13.03 -17.27
C LEU A 72 8.56 -13.72 -16.42
N VAL A 73 8.18 -14.82 -15.76
CA VAL A 73 9.10 -15.66 -14.97
C VAL A 73 10.26 -16.20 -15.83
N SER A 74 10.01 -16.48 -17.09
CA SER A 74 11.03 -16.87 -18.07
C SER A 74 12.07 -15.78 -18.38
N GLY A 75 11.80 -14.53 -18.02
CA GLY A 75 12.56 -13.35 -18.42
C GLY A 75 12.09 -12.73 -19.74
N GLU A 76 11.19 -13.38 -20.47
CA GLU A 76 10.59 -12.87 -21.70
C GLU A 76 9.74 -11.63 -21.42
N ILE A 77 9.75 -10.67 -22.35
CA ILE A 77 8.88 -9.49 -22.30
C ILE A 77 7.60 -9.79 -23.09
N HIS A 78 6.51 -9.88 -22.36
CA HIS A 78 5.17 -9.99 -22.92
C HIS A 78 4.53 -8.61 -23.04
N LYS A 79 3.96 -8.30 -24.20
CA LYS A 79 3.23 -7.06 -24.47
C LYS A 79 1.79 -7.37 -24.83
N THR A 80 0.87 -6.74 -24.15
CA THR A 80 -0.56 -6.75 -24.42
C THR A 80 -1.09 -5.32 -24.33
N ASN A 81 -2.40 -5.12 -24.40
CA ASN A 81 -3.04 -3.81 -24.32
C ASN A 81 -4.33 -3.88 -23.50
N TYR A 82 -4.98 -2.73 -23.26
CA TYR A 82 -6.20 -2.69 -22.44
C TYR A 82 -7.41 -3.36 -23.07
N GLU A 83 -7.48 -3.43 -24.41
CA GLU A 83 -8.54 -4.21 -25.08
C GLU A 83 -8.44 -5.67 -24.70
N GLU A 84 -7.25 -6.26 -24.86
CA GLU A 84 -6.98 -7.68 -24.55
C GLU A 84 -7.15 -7.96 -23.05
N VAL A 85 -6.60 -7.11 -22.17
CA VAL A 85 -6.77 -7.24 -20.71
C VAL A 85 -8.25 -7.26 -20.33
N CYS A 86 -9.08 -6.40 -20.91
CA CYS A 86 -10.52 -6.37 -20.65
C CYS A 86 -11.22 -7.65 -21.14
N ILE A 87 -10.92 -8.10 -22.37
CA ILE A 87 -11.50 -9.33 -22.94
C ILE A 87 -11.14 -10.54 -22.07
N ARG A 88 -9.88 -10.67 -21.68
CA ARG A 88 -9.40 -11.78 -20.86
C ARG A 88 -9.93 -11.74 -19.44
N SER A 89 -10.10 -10.54 -18.87
CA SER A 89 -10.78 -10.36 -17.57
C SER A 89 -12.24 -10.81 -17.61
N ARG A 90 -12.96 -10.54 -18.70
CA ARG A 90 -14.33 -11.03 -18.91
C ARG A 90 -14.38 -12.56 -19.03
N LYS A 91 -13.44 -13.15 -19.78
CA LYS A 91 -13.30 -14.62 -19.88
C LYS A 91 -13.05 -15.24 -18.52
N LEU A 92 -12.16 -14.62 -17.72
CA LEU A 92 -11.89 -15.06 -16.35
C LEU A 92 -13.15 -14.99 -15.47
N ALA A 93 -13.88 -13.89 -15.49
CA ALA A 93 -15.13 -13.73 -14.74
C ALA A 93 -16.16 -14.79 -15.12
N SER A 94 -16.34 -15.05 -16.42
CA SER A 94 -17.21 -16.11 -16.94
C SER A 94 -16.78 -17.52 -16.46
N SER A 95 -15.48 -17.81 -16.43
CA SER A 95 -14.96 -19.09 -15.96
C SER A 95 -15.15 -19.29 -14.46
N LEU A 96 -14.92 -18.23 -13.68
CA LEU A 96 -15.19 -18.21 -12.23
C LEU A 96 -16.66 -18.48 -11.93
N GLU A 97 -17.58 -17.83 -12.65
CA GLU A 97 -19.02 -18.05 -12.48
C GLU A 97 -19.44 -19.48 -12.83
N LYS A 98 -18.88 -20.06 -13.92
CA LYS A 98 -19.10 -21.47 -14.30
C LYS A 98 -18.61 -22.44 -13.23
N ASP A 99 -17.53 -22.12 -12.54
CA ASP A 99 -16.99 -22.87 -11.39
C ASP A 99 -17.76 -22.65 -10.09
N GLY A 100 -18.81 -21.84 -10.12
CA GLY A 100 -19.69 -21.62 -8.96
C GLY A 100 -19.21 -20.56 -7.98
N ILE A 101 -18.19 -19.77 -8.33
CA ILE A 101 -17.78 -18.58 -7.57
C ILE A 101 -18.91 -17.53 -7.65
N LYS A 102 -19.25 -16.95 -6.51
CA LYS A 102 -20.38 -16.03 -6.35
C LYS A 102 -19.92 -14.68 -5.83
N LYS A 103 -20.80 -13.68 -5.92
CA LYS A 103 -20.62 -12.40 -5.26
C LYS A 103 -20.34 -12.58 -3.77
N GLY A 104 -19.25 -11.96 -3.31
CA GLY A 104 -18.78 -12.04 -1.93
C GLY A 104 -17.87 -13.23 -1.61
N ASP A 105 -17.70 -14.20 -2.51
CA ASP A 105 -16.69 -15.24 -2.35
C ASP A 105 -15.29 -14.64 -2.49
N VAL A 106 -14.32 -15.19 -1.75
CA VAL A 106 -12.95 -14.75 -1.76
C VAL A 106 -12.10 -15.66 -2.65
N VAL A 107 -11.35 -15.04 -3.56
CA VAL A 107 -10.44 -15.72 -4.49
C VAL A 107 -9.03 -15.16 -4.32
N ALA A 108 -8.10 -16.03 -3.97
CA ALA A 108 -6.74 -15.63 -3.68
C ALA A 108 -5.84 -15.57 -4.92
N THR A 109 -4.86 -14.67 -4.89
CA THR A 109 -3.79 -14.55 -5.89
C THR A 109 -2.43 -14.57 -5.22
N LEU A 110 -1.63 -15.60 -5.49
CA LEU A 110 -0.22 -15.71 -5.09
C LEU A 110 0.64 -15.46 -6.34
N ALA A 111 0.73 -14.20 -6.75
CA ALA A 111 1.18 -13.82 -8.10
C ALA A 111 2.15 -12.64 -8.08
N LEU A 112 2.91 -12.53 -9.17
CA LEU A 112 3.86 -11.45 -9.45
C LEU A 112 3.18 -10.28 -10.16
N ASN A 113 3.95 -9.21 -10.37
CA ASN A 113 3.52 -8.07 -11.18
C ASN A 113 3.58 -8.45 -12.67
N THR A 114 2.48 -8.99 -13.17
CA THR A 114 2.31 -9.39 -14.58
C THR A 114 0.90 -9.06 -15.07
N TYR A 115 0.70 -9.08 -16.39
CA TYR A 115 -0.59 -8.84 -17.02
C TYR A 115 -1.70 -9.80 -16.53
N ARG A 116 -1.37 -11.08 -16.25
CA ARG A 116 -2.34 -12.06 -15.71
C ARG A 116 -2.83 -11.62 -14.33
N HIS A 117 -1.96 -11.07 -13.48
CA HIS A 117 -2.38 -10.56 -12.18
C HIS A 117 -3.30 -9.33 -12.32
N LEU A 118 -3.01 -8.44 -13.29
CA LEU A 118 -3.88 -7.31 -13.62
C LEU A 118 -5.25 -7.77 -14.11
N GLU A 119 -5.32 -8.80 -14.98
CA GLU A 119 -6.57 -9.42 -15.42
C GLU A 119 -7.39 -9.95 -14.24
N MET A 120 -6.73 -10.57 -13.24
CA MET A 120 -7.39 -11.08 -12.04
C MET A 120 -7.99 -9.97 -11.17
N TYR A 121 -7.34 -8.81 -11.08
CA TYR A 121 -7.91 -7.65 -10.37
C TYR A 121 -9.29 -7.26 -10.91
N TYR A 122 -9.46 -7.35 -12.23
CA TYR A 122 -10.72 -7.00 -12.87
C TYR A 122 -11.68 -8.19 -12.99
N GLY A 123 -11.18 -9.35 -13.35
CA GLY A 123 -12.02 -10.54 -13.54
C GLY A 123 -12.69 -11.00 -12.25
N ILE A 124 -11.93 -11.06 -11.15
CA ILE A 124 -12.47 -11.47 -9.84
C ILE A 124 -13.37 -10.38 -9.26
N SER A 125 -12.84 -9.15 -9.10
CA SER A 125 -13.61 -8.06 -8.48
C SER A 125 -14.78 -7.62 -9.34
N GLY A 126 -14.64 -7.65 -10.66
CA GLY A 126 -15.67 -7.23 -11.61
C GLY A 126 -16.92 -8.10 -11.58
N MET A 127 -16.81 -9.40 -11.32
CA MET A 127 -17.96 -10.28 -11.14
C MET A 127 -18.61 -10.18 -9.75
N GLY A 128 -17.99 -9.44 -8.83
CA GLY A 128 -18.45 -9.25 -7.45
C GLY A 128 -17.82 -10.20 -6.44
N ALA A 129 -16.85 -11.00 -6.83
CA ALA A 129 -16.00 -11.73 -5.90
C ALA A 129 -14.92 -10.79 -5.32
N ILE A 130 -14.19 -11.24 -4.30
CA ILE A 130 -13.20 -10.44 -3.59
C ILE A 130 -11.81 -10.95 -3.95
N THR A 131 -10.99 -10.08 -4.56
CA THR A 131 -9.59 -10.41 -4.86
C THR A 131 -8.77 -10.35 -3.58
N HIS A 132 -8.26 -11.50 -3.12
CA HIS A 132 -7.38 -11.59 -1.95
C HIS A 132 -5.93 -11.74 -2.42
N THR A 133 -5.11 -10.71 -2.24
CA THR A 133 -3.74 -10.72 -2.68
C THR A 133 -2.81 -11.28 -1.59
N LEU A 134 -2.10 -12.38 -1.90
CA LEU A 134 -1.22 -13.09 -0.98
C LEU A 134 0.23 -12.66 -1.17
N ASN A 135 0.90 -12.38 -0.06
CA ASN A 135 2.34 -12.13 -0.06
C ASN A 135 3.11 -13.46 0.00
N PHE A 136 3.85 -13.79 -1.05
CA PHE A 136 4.63 -15.04 -1.15
C PHE A 136 5.83 -15.12 -0.20
N ARG A 137 6.17 -14.02 0.50
CA ARG A 137 7.27 -13.96 1.48
C ARG A 137 6.78 -14.24 2.92
N LEU A 138 5.50 -14.51 3.12
CA LEU A 138 4.97 -14.85 4.44
C LEU A 138 5.49 -16.21 4.92
N HIS A 139 5.67 -16.31 6.24
CA HIS A 139 5.91 -17.62 6.85
C HIS A 139 4.74 -18.58 6.58
N PRO A 140 4.98 -19.87 6.32
CA PRO A 140 3.95 -20.85 5.99
C PRO A 140 2.73 -20.84 6.92
N GLU A 141 2.93 -20.74 8.23
CA GLU A 141 1.84 -20.68 9.21
C GLU A 141 0.96 -19.43 9.06
N GLN A 142 1.57 -18.28 8.73
CA GLN A 142 0.84 -17.06 8.47
C GLN A 142 0.04 -17.16 7.16
N ALA A 143 0.61 -17.76 6.12
CA ALA A 143 -0.07 -18.00 4.85
C ALA A 143 -1.31 -18.91 5.06
N VAL A 144 -1.15 -20.02 5.77
CA VAL A 144 -2.27 -20.91 6.14
C VAL A 144 -3.33 -20.16 6.95
N TYR A 145 -2.90 -19.34 7.90
CA TYR A 145 -3.83 -18.55 8.71
C TYR A 145 -4.68 -17.60 7.87
N ILE A 146 -4.06 -16.76 7.02
CA ILE A 146 -4.79 -15.75 6.24
C ILE A 146 -5.71 -16.39 5.20
N ILE A 147 -5.27 -17.45 4.52
CA ILE A 147 -6.08 -18.18 3.53
C ILE A 147 -7.32 -18.79 4.20
N ASN A 148 -7.15 -19.47 5.34
CA ASN A 148 -8.28 -20.03 6.08
C ASN A 148 -9.17 -18.96 6.72
N HIS A 149 -8.60 -17.85 7.21
CA HIS A 149 -9.37 -16.75 7.79
C HIS A 149 -10.18 -16.00 6.72
N ALA A 150 -9.62 -15.85 5.51
CA ALA A 150 -10.33 -15.28 4.37
C ALA A 150 -11.40 -16.20 3.81
N GLU A 151 -11.30 -17.52 4.06
CA GLU A 151 -12.15 -18.57 3.48
C GLU A 151 -12.01 -18.62 1.95
N ASP A 152 -10.75 -18.48 1.45
CA ASP A 152 -10.46 -18.52 0.02
C ASP A 152 -11.01 -19.79 -0.63
N LYS A 153 -11.75 -19.64 -1.74
CA LYS A 153 -12.34 -20.74 -2.50
C LYS A 153 -11.39 -21.31 -3.55
N MET A 154 -10.56 -20.45 -4.12
CA MET A 154 -9.66 -20.76 -5.20
C MET A 154 -8.37 -19.96 -5.03
N ILE A 155 -7.24 -20.51 -5.47
CA ILE A 155 -5.95 -19.81 -5.49
C ILE A 155 -5.38 -19.80 -6.91
N PHE A 156 -5.11 -18.61 -7.44
CA PHE A 156 -4.28 -18.41 -8.62
C PHE A 156 -2.83 -18.29 -8.16
N VAL A 157 -1.91 -19.06 -8.77
CA VAL A 157 -0.54 -19.18 -8.30
C VAL A 157 0.47 -19.03 -9.43
N GLU A 158 1.50 -18.19 -9.23
CA GLU A 158 2.62 -18.09 -10.14
C GLU A 158 3.51 -19.34 -10.08
N LEU A 159 4.09 -19.74 -11.22
CA LEU A 159 4.92 -20.95 -11.35
C LEU A 159 5.94 -21.18 -10.22
N PRO A 160 6.77 -20.19 -9.83
CA PRO A 160 7.77 -20.38 -8.76
C PRO A 160 7.18 -20.69 -7.39
N PHE A 161 5.90 -20.39 -7.17
CA PHE A 161 5.25 -20.55 -5.88
C PHE A 161 4.39 -21.82 -5.78
N VAL A 162 4.26 -22.60 -6.84
CA VAL A 162 3.55 -23.89 -6.83
C VAL A 162 4.07 -24.81 -5.72
N PRO A 163 5.39 -25.02 -5.52
CA PRO A 163 5.89 -25.88 -4.45
C PRO A 163 5.50 -25.41 -3.04
N ILE A 164 5.33 -24.11 -2.84
CA ILE A 164 4.86 -23.56 -1.55
C ILE A 164 3.45 -24.08 -1.26
N LEU A 165 2.53 -23.96 -2.22
CA LEU A 165 1.15 -24.39 -2.04
C LEU A 165 1.02 -25.92 -1.96
N GLU A 166 1.86 -26.67 -2.65
CA GLU A 166 1.93 -28.14 -2.51
C GLU A 166 2.23 -28.54 -1.06
N GLY A 167 3.12 -27.81 -0.38
CA GLY A 167 3.42 -28.02 1.04
C GLY A 167 2.31 -27.56 2.00
N LEU A 168 1.42 -26.68 1.57
CA LEU A 168 0.38 -26.09 2.43
C LEU A 168 -1.03 -26.65 2.19
N GLN A 169 -1.32 -27.23 1.02
CA GLN A 169 -2.68 -27.53 0.57
C GLN A 169 -3.51 -28.40 1.55
N ASP A 170 -2.87 -29.32 2.27
CA ASP A 170 -3.59 -30.18 3.22
C ASP A 170 -4.07 -29.42 4.47
N ASN A 171 -3.53 -28.23 4.73
CA ASN A 171 -3.92 -27.34 5.82
C ASN A 171 -4.92 -26.26 5.37
N LEU A 172 -5.23 -26.17 4.06
CA LEU A 172 -6.16 -25.18 3.49
C LEU A 172 -7.56 -25.76 3.46
N LYS A 173 -8.47 -25.22 4.28
CA LYS A 173 -9.78 -25.83 4.57
C LYS A 173 -10.85 -25.57 3.53
N THR A 174 -10.75 -24.45 2.81
CA THR A 174 -11.81 -23.94 1.92
C THR A 174 -11.41 -23.88 0.46
N VAL A 175 -10.12 -24.10 0.16
CA VAL A 175 -9.60 -24.05 -1.21
C VAL A 175 -9.97 -25.32 -1.96
N GLU A 176 -10.71 -25.18 -3.05
CA GLU A 176 -11.25 -26.28 -3.84
C GLU A 176 -10.48 -26.49 -5.16
N LYS A 177 -9.81 -25.44 -5.68
CA LYS A 177 -9.13 -25.45 -6.97
C LYS A 177 -7.91 -24.54 -6.97
N TYR A 178 -6.91 -24.90 -7.77
CA TYR A 178 -5.72 -24.09 -8.03
C TYR A 178 -5.60 -23.80 -9.51
N VAL A 179 -5.20 -22.58 -9.86
CA VAL A 179 -4.94 -22.17 -11.24
C VAL A 179 -3.51 -21.64 -11.35
N VAL A 180 -2.66 -22.32 -12.11
CA VAL A 180 -1.25 -21.94 -12.29
C VAL A 180 -1.14 -20.92 -13.41
N LEU A 181 -0.47 -19.80 -13.16
CA LEU A 181 -0.35 -18.67 -14.09
C LEU A 181 0.66 -18.94 -15.21
N CYS A 182 0.30 -19.84 -16.10
CA CYS A 182 1.16 -20.29 -17.22
C CYS A 182 0.33 -20.64 -18.46
N GLY A 183 1.01 -20.89 -19.57
CA GLY A 183 0.46 -21.51 -20.77
C GLY A 183 0.06 -22.97 -20.55
N GLU A 184 -0.74 -23.55 -21.45
CA GLU A 184 -1.14 -24.96 -21.37
C GLU A 184 0.08 -25.91 -21.45
N ASP A 185 1.05 -25.57 -22.28
CA ASP A 185 2.30 -26.31 -22.50
C ASP A 185 3.40 -26.04 -21.45
N GLU A 186 3.22 -25.03 -20.63
CA GLU A 186 4.10 -24.67 -19.51
C GLU A 186 3.65 -25.27 -18.17
N MET A 187 2.50 -25.95 -18.14
CA MET A 187 1.92 -26.48 -16.91
C MET A 187 2.86 -27.52 -16.28
N PRO A 188 3.34 -27.30 -15.03
CA PRO A 188 4.24 -28.24 -14.38
C PRO A 188 3.49 -29.50 -13.92
N GLU A 189 4.21 -30.61 -13.75
CA GLU A 189 3.71 -31.71 -12.94
C GLU A 189 3.52 -31.21 -11.50
N THR A 190 2.32 -31.38 -10.93
CA THR A 190 1.99 -30.85 -9.61
C THR A 190 1.07 -31.76 -8.83
N SER A 191 1.23 -31.77 -7.50
CA SER A 191 0.33 -32.48 -6.57
C SER A 191 -0.87 -31.63 -6.14
N LEU A 192 -1.00 -30.38 -6.59
CA LEU A 192 -2.12 -29.51 -6.27
C LEU A 192 -3.44 -30.10 -6.81
N LYS A 193 -4.45 -30.14 -5.94
CA LYS A 193 -5.76 -30.72 -6.27
C LYS A 193 -6.49 -29.85 -7.29
N ASN A 194 -7.05 -30.48 -8.34
CA ASN A 194 -7.82 -29.80 -9.39
C ASN A 194 -7.05 -28.64 -10.05
N ALA A 195 -5.74 -28.78 -10.23
CA ALA A 195 -4.91 -27.76 -10.83
C ALA A 195 -5.11 -27.69 -12.36
N LEU A 196 -5.20 -26.46 -12.89
CA LEU A 196 -5.25 -26.15 -14.32
C LEU A 196 -4.28 -25.03 -14.63
N SER A 197 -3.83 -24.91 -15.90
CA SER A 197 -3.13 -23.69 -16.33
C SER A 197 -4.12 -22.52 -16.49
N TYR A 198 -3.63 -21.29 -16.40
CA TYR A 198 -4.47 -20.10 -16.56
C TYR A 198 -5.08 -20.00 -17.95
N GLU A 199 -4.29 -20.31 -18.99
CA GLU A 199 -4.77 -20.23 -20.36
C GLU A 199 -5.86 -21.28 -20.64
N GLU A 200 -5.70 -22.51 -20.12
CA GLU A 200 -6.77 -23.53 -20.16
C GLU A 200 -8.01 -23.09 -19.39
N TYR A 201 -7.83 -22.47 -18.23
CA TYR A 201 -8.93 -22.06 -17.35
C TYR A 201 -9.84 -20.99 -17.98
N ILE A 202 -9.25 -20.01 -18.70
CA ILE A 202 -10.03 -18.94 -19.32
C ILE A 202 -10.45 -19.23 -20.77
N LYS A 203 -9.96 -20.33 -21.38
CA LYS A 203 -10.11 -20.64 -22.80
C LYS A 203 -11.55 -20.56 -23.30
N ASP A 204 -12.45 -21.20 -22.57
CA ASP A 204 -13.88 -21.29 -22.90
C ASP A 204 -14.73 -20.22 -22.17
N GLY A 205 -14.08 -19.21 -21.60
CA GLY A 205 -14.73 -18.05 -21.00
C GLY A 205 -15.42 -17.18 -22.05
N ASP A 206 -16.53 -16.56 -21.67
CA ASP A 206 -17.26 -15.64 -22.56
C ASP A 206 -16.60 -14.26 -22.60
N GLU A 207 -16.08 -13.88 -23.76
CA GLU A 207 -15.46 -12.56 -24.00
C GLU A 207 -16.48 -11.41 -23.94
N ASN A 208 -17.77 -11.73 -24.05
CA ASN A 208 -18.86 -10.76 -23.97
C ASN A 208 -19.56 -10.82 -22.60
N TYR A 209 -18.92 -11.41 -21.58
CA TYR A 209 -19.45 -11.47 -20.23
C TYR A 209 -19.96 -10.10 -19.76
N ILE A 210 -21.20 -10.06 -19.27
CA ILE A 210 -21.83 -8.85 -18.79
C ILE A 210 -21.58 -8.71 -17.29
N TRP A 211 -20.84 -7.68 -16.92
CA TRP A 211 -20.57 -7.38 -15.51
C TRP A 211 -21.88 -7.18 -14.74
N PRO A 212 -22.05 -7.84 -13.61
CA PRO A 212 -23.25 -7.70 -12.81
C PRO A 212 -23.35 -6.32 -12.16
N ASP A 213 -24.57 -5.83 -12.00
CA ASP A 213 -24.81 -4.62 -11.20
C ASP A 213 -24.47 -4.89 -9.73
N MET A 214 -23.75 -3.93 -9.10
CA MET A 214 -23.29 -4.04 -7.73
C MET A 214 -23.44 -2.74 -6.97
N ASP A 215 -23.51 -2.82 -5.66
CA ASP A 215 -23.42 -1.69 -4.79
C ASP A 215 -21.96 -1.18 -4.78
N ASP A 216 -21.74 0.13 -4.77
CA ASP A 216 -20.41 0.71 -4.74
C ASP A 216 -19.71 0.55 -3.37
N ASP A 217 -20.48 0.26 -2.31
CA ASP A 217 -19.96 -0.15 -1.01
C ASP A 217 -19.67 -1.67 -0.92
N ALA A 218 -19.98 -2.47 -1.97
CA ALA A 218 -19.63 -3.88 -2.00
C ALA A 218 -18.09 -4.05 -1.95
N ALA A 219 -17.66 -5.11 -1.24
CA ALA A 219 -16.24 -5.45 -1.15
C ALA A 219 -15.71 -5.93 -2.50
N CYS A 220 -14.50 -5.52 -2.87
CA CYS A 220 -13.85 -5.93 -4.11
C CYS A 220 -12.44 -6.48 -3.91
N ALA A 221 -11.77 -6.13 -2.81
CA ALA A 221 -10.42 -6.60 -2.56
C ALA A 221 -10.14 -6.75 -1.05
N LEU A 222 -9.21 -7.65 -0.72
CA LEU A 222 -8.77 -7.96 0.64
C LEU A 222 -7.24 -8.04 0.67
N CYS A 223 -6.61 -7.27 1.57
CA CYS A 223 -5.19 -7.39 1.88
C CYS A 223 -5.01 -7.64 3.37
N TYR A 224 -3.97 -8.39 3.73
CA TYR A 224 -3.59 -8.56 5.13
C TYR A 224 -2.39 -7.69 5.48
N THR A 225 -2.43 -7.10 6.68
CA THR A 225 -1.28 -6.39 7.24
C THR A 225 -0.22 -7.40 7.67
N SER A 226 1.05 -7.01 7.62
CA SER A 226 2.18 -7.85 8.03
C SER A 226 2.31 -8.03 9.55
N GLY A 227 1.25 -7.79 10.31
CA GLY A 227 1.12 -7.88 11.77
C GLY A 227 2.42 -8.07 12.54
N THR A 228 2.96 -6.98 13.10
CA THR A 228 4.20 -7.05 13.91
C THR A 228 3.95 -7.58 15.32
N THR A 229 2.68 -7.72 15.70
CA THR A 229 2.25 -8.26 17.01
C THR A 229 0.97 -9.06 16.80
N GLY A 230 1.08 -10.40 16.82
CA GLY A 230 -0.06 -11.31 16.65
C GLY A 230 -0.38 -11.68 15.19
N ASN A 231 -1.55 -12.26 14.97
CA ASN A 231 -1.97 -12.70 13.65
C ASN A 231 -2.19 -11.50 12.69
N PRO A 232 -1.88 -11.65 11.40
CA PRO A 232 -2.19 -10.65 10.38
C PRO A 232 -3.67 -10.27 10.39
N LYS A 233 -3.95 -8.97 10.19
CA LYS A 233 -5.32 -8.44 10.15
C LYS A 233 -5.72 -8.13 8.72
N GLY A 234 -6.91 -8.56 8.29
CA GLY A 234 -7.44 -8.28 6.97
C GLY A 234 -8.07 -6.89 6.87
N VAL A 235 -7.78 -6.19 5.79
CA VAL A 235 -8.42 -4.94 5.39
C VAL A 235 -9.23 -5.18 4.14
N LEU A 236 -10.53 -4.95 4.23
CA LEU A 236 -11.49 -5.20 3.17
C LEU A 236 -11.89 -3.89 2.48
N TYR A 237 -11.56 -3.76 1.21
CA TYR A 237 -11.78 -2.55 0.41
C TYR A 237 -13.07 -2.66 -0.40
N SER A 238 -13.82 -1.56 -0.50
CA SER A 238 -14.98 -1.47 -1.39
C SER A 238 -14.59 -0.98 -2.78
N HIS A 239 -15.48 -1.21 -3.76
CA HIS A 239 -15.35 -0.61 -5.10
C HIS A 239 -15.20 0.92 -5.01
N LYS A 240 -16.05 1.56 -4.22
CA LYS A 240 -16.06 3.01 -3.99
C LYS A 240 -14.76 3.52 -3.38
N SER A 241 -14.24 2.86 -2.33
CA SER A 241 -12.99 3.31 -1.68
C SER A 241 -11.81 3.27 -2.66
N ASN A 242 -11.68 2.20 -3.46
CA ASN A 242 -10.62 2.09 -4.46
C ASN A 242 -10.74 3.11 -5.59
N ILE A 243 -11.96 3.39 -6.07
CA ILE A 243 -12.18 4.35 -7.15
C ILE A 243 -11.94 5.79 -6.68
N LEU A 244 -12.44 6.17 -5.51
CA LEU A 244 -12.19 7.50 -4.95
C LEU A 244 -10.70 7.71 -4.70
N HIS A 245 -10.02 6.73 -4.11
CA HIS A 245 -8.58 6.75 -3.93
C HIS A 245 -7.85 6.92 -5.27
N ALA A 246 -8.18 6.12 -6.29
CA ALA A 246 -7.56 6.17 -7.61
C ALA A 246 -7.75 7.53 -8.31
N GLN A 247 -8.95 8.11 -8.24
CA GLN A 247 -9.25 9.43 -8.82
C GLN A 247 -8.42 10.54 -8.14
N VAL A 248 -8.30 10.51 -6.82
CA VAL A 248 -7.51 11.51 -6.09
C VAL A 248 -6.02 11.30 -6.33
N ALA A 249 -5.56 10.04 -6.46
CA ALA A 249 -4.17 9.71 -6.75
C ALA A 249 -3.65 10.39 -8.02
N LEU A 250 -4.44 10.43 -9.09
CA LEU A 250 -4.07 11.11 -10.35
C LEU A 250 -3.67 12.57 -10.14
N THR A 251 -4.41 13.30 -9.33
CA THR A 251 -4.12 14.71 -9.05
C THR A 251 -3.07 14.91 -7.96
N ALA A 252 -3.11 14.08 -6.92
CA ALA A 252 -2.22 14.18 -5.77
C ALA A 252 -0.78 13.75 -6.07
N MET A 253 -0.55 13.01 -7.15
CA MET A 253 0.78 12.61 -7.62
C MET A 253 1.14 13.20 -8.99
N THR A 254 0.31 14.12 -9.51
CA THR A 254 0.53 14.82 -10.78
C THR A 254 0.72 13.91 -12.00
N ILE A 255 0.03 12.76 -12.03
CA ILE A 255 0.15 11.75 -13.09
C ILE A 255 -0.43 12.28 -14.39
N GLN A 256 0.35 12.20 -15.47
CA GLN A 256 -0.07 12.63 -16.79
C GLN A 256 -0.57 11.42 -17.61
N ALA A 257 -1.44 11.67 -18.58
CA ALA A 257 -1.99 10.61 -19.41
C ALA A 257 -0.93 9.91 -20.31
N ASP A 258 0.14 10.61 -20.64
CA ASP A 258 1.25 10.11 -21.45
C ASP A 258 2.36 9.44 -20.60
N ASP A 259 2.19 9.31 -19.29
CA ASP A 259 3.17 8.61 -18.47
C ASP A 259 3.21 7.11 -18.75
N SER A 260 4.45 6.60 -18.90
CA SER A 260 4.79 5.18 -18.86
C SER A 260 5.17 4.82 -17.43
N ILE A 261 4.37 3.99 -16.75
CA ILE A 261 4.45 3.76 -15.31
C ILE A 261 5.15 2.44 -15.00
N LEU A 262 6.29 2.51 -14.33
CA LEU A 262 6.96 1.33 -13.78
C LEU A 262 6.37 0.96 -12.42
N MET A 263 5.83 -0.28 -12.34
CA MET A 263 5.20 -0.82 -11.15
C MET A 263 6.15 -1.74 -10.39
N VAL A 264 7.11 -1.18 -9.62
CA VAL A 264 7.98 -2.00 -8.76
C VAL A 264 7.24 -2.40 -7.48
N VAL A 265 6.29 -1.58 -7.02
CA VAL A 265 5.43 -1.91 -5.88
C VAL A 265 4.62 -3.17 -6.18
N PRO A 266 4.66 -4.19 -5.27
CA PRO A 266 4.05 -5.48 -5.57
C PRO A 266 2.52 -5.39 -5.67
N LEU A 267 1.94 -6.05 -6.68
CA LEU A 267 0.48 -6.19 -6.82
C LEU A 267 -0.17 -6.90 -5.61
N PHE A 268 0.59 -7.71 -4.88
CA PHE A 268 0.07 -8.38 -3.69
C PHE A 268 0.08 -7.51 -2.41
N HIS A 269 0.63 -6.28 -2.46
CA HIS A 269 0.73 -5.42 -1.28
C HIS A 269 0.04 -4.08 -1.49
N VAL A 270 -0.83 -3.73 -0.55
CA VAL A 270 -1.63 -2.50 -0.50
C VAL A 270 -2.10 -2.07 -1.88
N LEU A 271 -2.75 -3.03 -2.58
CA LEU A 271 -3.31 -2.89 -3.92
C LEU A 271 -2.41 -2.11 -4.89
N ALA A 272 -1.08 -2.39 -4.82
CA ALA A 272 -0.06 -1.73 -5.66
C ALA A 272 -0.19 -0.20 -5.71
N TRP A 273 -0.48 0.40 -4.56
CA TRP A 273 -0.63 1.85 -4.38
C TRP A 273 -1.67 2.51 -5.30
N GLY A 274 -2.65 1.73 -5.76
CA GLY A 274 -3.73 2.19 -6.63
C GLY A 274 -3.42 2.18 -8.12
N ILE A 275 -2.19 1.87 -8.54
CA ILE A 275 -1.77 1.86 -9.95
C ILE A 275 -2.68 0.98 -10.83
N PRO A 276 -3.09 -0.23 -10.40
CA PRO A 276 -3.99 -1.08 -11.18
C PRO A 276 -5.34 -0.43 -11.49
N TYR A 277 -5.73 0.59 -10.74
CA TYR A 277 -6.99 1.31 -10.93
C TYR A 277 -6.79 2.64 -11.66
N PHE A 278 -5.90 3.52 -11.16
CA PHE A 278 -5.72 4.83 -11.80
C PHE A 278 -4.98 4.75 -13.15
N GLY A 279 -4.08 3.80 -13.34
CA GLY A 279 -3.35 3.65 -14.60
C GLY A 279 -4.29 3.40 -15.78
N PRO A 280 -5.14 2.35 -15.76
CA PRO A 280 -6.13 2.13 -16.80
C PRO A 280 -7.20 3.23 -16.87
N MET A 281 -7.60 3.82 -15.73
CA MET A 281 -8.54 4.95 -15.69
C MET A 281 -8.04 6.15 -16.49
N ASN A 282 -6.74 6.41 -16.47
CA ASN A 282 -6.08 7.54 -17.15
C ASN A 282 -5.46 7.16 -18.51
N GLY A 283 -5.45 5.88 -18.87
CA GLY A 283 -4.86 5.36 -20.11
C GLY A 283 -3.35 5.27 -20.10
N ASN A 284 -2.71 5.18 -18.93
CA ASN A 284 -1.26 5.07 -18.81
C ASN A 284 -0.72 3.72 -19.28
N LYS A 285 0.44 3.72 -19.93
CA LYS A 285 1.22 2.51 -20.18
C LYS A 285 1.70 1.93 -18.85
N LEU A 286 1.49 0.63 -18.63
CA LEU A 286 1.95 -0.07 -17.44
C LEU A 286 3.13 -0.97 -17.77
N VAL A 287 4.21 -0.87 -16.99
CA VAL A 287 5.43 -1.66 -17.14
C VAL A 287 5.68 -2.43 -15.83
N MET A 288 5.64 -3.76 -15.92
CA MET A 288 5.68 -4.66 -14.78
C MET A 288 6.94 -5.52 -14.80
N PRO A 289 7.84 -5.45 -13.79
CA PRO A 289 9.15 -6.08 -13.80
C PRO A 289 9.14 -7.58 -13.46
N GLY A 290 8.01 -8.17 -13.07
CA GLY A 290 7.94 -9.54 -12.60
C GLY A 290 8.78 -9.76 -11.33
N MET A 291 9.67 -10.75 -11.34
CA MET A 291 10.58 -11.03 -10.22
C MET A 291 11.90 -10.23 -10.27
N GLN A 292 12.31 -9.73 -11.44
CA GLN A 292 13.63 -9.15 -11.66
C GLN A 292 13.63 -7.65 -11.32
N MET A 293 13.88 -7.35 -10.06
CA MET A 293 13.89 -6.00 -9.51
C MET A 293 15.29 -5.53 -9.07
N GLU A 294 16.34 -6.23 -9.50
CA GLU A 294 17.74 -5.84 -9.31
C GLU A 294 18.10 -4.67 -10.26
N GLY A 295 19.26 -4.03 -10.02
CA GLY A 295 19.67 -2.82 -10.71
C GLY A 295 19.67 -2.93 -12.24
N GLU A 296 20.39 -3.92 -12.83
CA GLU A 296 20.51 -4.06 -14.28
C GLU A 296 19.18 -4.39 -14.98
N PRO A 297 18.44 -5.45 -14.59
CA PRO A 297 17.18 -5.76 -15.24
C PRO A 297 16.15 -4.62 -15.14
N LEU A 298 16.16 -3.90 -14.02
CA LEU A 298 15.25 -2.78 -13.82
C LEU A 298 15.63 -1.59 -14.71
N TYR A 299 16.94 -1.26 -14.79
CA TYR A 299 17.45 -0.23 -15.68
C TYR A 299 17.11 -0.50 -17.14
N GLU A 300 17.33 -1.74 -17.61
CA GLU A 300 17.00 -2.13 -18.98
C GLU A 300 15.53 -1.97 -19.32
N LEU A 301 14.65 -2.31 -18.36
CA LEU A 301 13.21 -2.18 -18.56
C LEU A 301 12.79 -0.71 -18.62
N ILE A 302 13.36 0.14 -17.75
CA ILE A 302 13.17 1.61 -17.76
C ILE A 302 13.56 2.20 -19.11
N ASP A 303 14.75 1.86 -19.61
CA ASP A 303 15.31 2.41 -20.84
C ASP A 303 14.54 1.94 -22.08
N LYS A 304 14.23 0.61 -22.18
CA LYS A 304 13.54 0.02 -23.33
C LYS A 304 12.06 0.42 -23.46
N GLU A 305 11.40 0.67 -22.34
CA GLU A 305 9.96 0.95 -22.32
C GLU A 305 9.66 2.45 -22.09
N ASP A 306 10.69 3.31 -22.16
CA ASP A 306 10.58 4.78 -21.99
C ASP A 306 9.80 5.16 -20.73
N VAL A 307 10.16 4.55 -19.59
CA VAL A 307 9.47 4.81 -18.32
C VAL A 307 9.66 6.28 -17.89
N THR A 308 8.56 6.98 -17.69
CA THR A 308 8.57 8.39 -17.25
C THR A 308 8.24 8.58 -15.79
N LEU A 309 7.52 7.62 -15.21
CA LEU A 309 7.05 7.64 -13.82
C LEU A 309 7.29 6.27 -13.17
N ALA A 310 7.92 6.28 -12.00
CA ALA A 310 8.24 5.03 -11.30
C ALA A 310 7.75 5.08 -9.85
N PHE A 311 7.26 3.93 -9.35
CA PHE A 311 6.78 3.77 -7.98
C PHE A 311 7.58 2.72 -7.26
N GLY A 312 8.16 3.05 -6.11
CA GLY A 312 8.94 2.06 -5.37
C GLY A 312 9.28 2.47 -3.95
N VAL A 313 9.91 1.53 -3.25
CA VAL A 313 10.43 1.72 -1.90
C VAL A 313 11.92 2.06 -1.97
N PRO A 314 12.49 2.77 -0.97
CA PRO A 314 13.90 3.20 -0.99
C PRO A 314 14.90 2.07 -1.27
N THR A 315 14.70 0.87 -0.73
CA THR A 315 15.63 -0.26 -0.91
C THR A 315 15.81 -0.69 -2.38
N ILE A 316 14.74 -0.66 -3.16
CA ILE A 316 14.81 -0.98 -4.61
C ILE A 316 15.58 0.12 -5.34
N TRP A 317 15.30 1.38 -5.00
CA TRP A 317 15.98 2.52 -5.62
C TRP A 317 17.46 2.57 -5.31
N MET A 318 17.87 2.22 -4.08
CA MET A 318 19.30 2.10 -3.74
C MET A 318 20.02 1.09 -4.63
N GLY A 319 19.42 -0.07 -4.90
CA GLY A 319 19.98 -1.06 -5.83
C GLY A 319 20.10 -0.55 -7.27
N LEU A 320 19.06 0.14 -7.77
CA LEU A 320 19.07 0.74 -9.10
C LEU A 320 20.14 1.85 -9.22
N LEU A 321 20.21 2.76 -8.25
CA LEU A 321 21.18 3.85 -8.23
C LEU A 321 22.62 3.33 -8.10
N ALA A 322 22.86 2.29 -7.31
CA ALA A 322 24.16 1.63 -7.22
C ALA A 322 24.60 1.08 -8.60
N TYR A 323 23.72 0.37 -9.29
CA TYR A 323 23.98 -0.10 -10.66
C TYR A 323 24.29 1.06 -11.61
N CYS A 324 23.51 2.14 -11.54
CA CYS A 324 23.71 3.33 -12.36
C CYS A 324 25.10 3.97 -12.13
N ARG A 325 25.52 4.11 -10.87
CA ARG A 325 26.84 4.65 -10.50
C ARG A 325 27.97 3.77 -11.05
N GLU A 326 27.91 2.46 -10.80
CA GLU A 326 28.95 1.52 -11.19
C GLU A 326 29.12 1.40 -12.72
N ASN A 327 28.04 1.58 -13.48
CA ASN A 327 28.01 1.42 -14.93
C ASN A 327 27.92 2.76 -15.68
N ASN A 328 28.04 3.90 -15.02
CA ASN A 328 27.91 5.25 -15.60
C ASN A 328 26.62 5.41 -16.41
N LYS A 329 25.50 4.98 -15.84
CA LYS A 329 24.16 5.04 -16.45
C LYS A 329 23.36 6.21 -15.90
N ILE A 330 22.47 6.78 -16.71
CA ILE A 330 21.55 7.85 -16.35
C ILE A 330 20.12 7.42 -16.67
N LEU A 331 19.16 7.78 -15.81
CA LEU A 331 17.73 7.48 -15.98
C LEU A 331 17.08 8.57 -16.88
N ASN A 332 17.43 8.58 -18.18
CA ASN A 332 17.09 9.68 -19.07
C ASN A 332 15.58 9.88 -19.33
N SER A 333 14.78 8.83 -19.27
CA SER A 333 13.34 8.90 -19.53
C SER A 333 12.51 9.24 -18.30
N VAL A 334 13.03 8.90 -17.10
CA VAL A 334 12.28 9.07 -15.84
C VAL A 334 12.21 10.54 -15.46
N LYS A 335 11.01 11.08 -15.32
CA LYS A 335 10.76 12.46 -14.89
C LYS A 335 10.46 12.55 -13.40
N ASN A 336 9.67 11.58 -12.89
CA ASN A 336 9.26 11.55 -11.50
C ASN A 336 9.40 10.15 -10.93
N THR A 337 9.70 10.08 -9.62
CA THR A 337 9.57 8.85 -8.84
C THR A 337 8.77 9.10 -7.57
N ILE A 338 7.80 8.23 -7.29
CA ILE A 338 7.05 8.24 -6.04
C ILE A 338 7.70 7.24 -5.08
N ILE A 339 8.18 7.76 -3.96
CA ILE A 339 8.86 6.97 -2.94
C ILE A 339 8.02 6.96 -1.66
N GLY A 340 7.78 5.78 -1.12
CA GLY A 340 7.02 5.59 0.12
C GLY A 340 7.35 4.28 0.81
N GLY A 341 6.60 3.96 1.86
CA GLY A 341 6.77 2.71 2.62
C GLY A 341 7.85 2.73 3.69
N SER A 342 8.89 3.55 3.57
CA SER A 342 9.89 3.86 4.59
C SER A 342 10.46 5.27 4.39
N ALA A 343 11.31 5.71 5.32
CA ALA A 343 11.91 7.04 5.25
C ALA A 343 12.82 7.20 4.02
N LEU A 344 12.76 8.37 3.38
CA LEU A 344 13.62 8.76 2.27
C LEU A 344 14.89 9.42 2.82
N SER A 345 16.06 8.96 2.41
CA SER A 345 17.34 9.60 2.77
C SER A 345 17.64 10.81 1.91
N LEU A 346 18.33 11.81 2.49
CA LEU A 346 18.80 12.98 1.74
C LEU A 346 19.71 12.59 0.57
N ALA A 347 20.59 11.61 0.78
CA ALA A 347 21.51 11.15 -0.26
C ALA A 347 20.77 10.58 -1.48
N THR A 348 19.73 9.76 -1.26
CA THR A 348 18.89 9.21 -2.33
C THR A 348 18.14 10.33 -3.07
N LEU A 349 17.59 11.28 -2.33
CA LEU A 349 16.89 12.44 -2.92
C LEU A 349 17.83 13.28 -3.81
N GLN A 350 19.02 13.61 -3.30
CA GLN A 350 20.04 14.38 -4.03
C GLN A 350 20.52 13.65 -5.28
N GLU A 351 20.74 12.34 -5.21
CA GLU A 351 21.20 11.55 -6.36
C GLU A 351 20.15 11.52 -7.48
N PHE A 352 18.90 11.32 -7.16
CA PHE A 352 17.81 11.40 -8.16
C PHE A 352 17.77 12.78 -8.81
N ASP A 353 17.80 13.86 -8.04
CA ASP A 353 17.71 15.23 -8.54
C ASP A 353 18.98 15.69 -9.27
N GLU A 354 20.18 15.50 -8.67
CA GLU A 354 21.41 16.11 -9.17
C GLU A 354 22.11 15.31 -10.26
N VAL A 355 21.96 13.98 -10.25
CA VAL A 355 22.63 13.09 -11.20
C VAL A 355 21.67 12.67 -12.33
N HIS A 356 20.42 12.40 -11.98
CA HIS A 356 19.46 11.84 -12.93
C HIS A 356 18.39 12.83 -13.42
N ASP A 357 18.31 14.04 -12.85
CA ASP A 357 17.27 15.05 -13.13
C ASP A 357 15.85 14.50 -12.92
N VAL A 358 15.69 13.65 -11.90
CA VAL A 358 14.42 13.00 -11.53
C VAL A 358 13.85 13.67 -10.29
N ASN A 359 12.61 14.17 -10.40
CA ASN A 359 11.90 14.73 -9.26
C ASN A 359 11.36 13.61 -8.35
N VAL A 360 11.64 13.69 -7.06
CA VAL A 360 11.17 12.75 -6.05
C VAL A 360 9.94 13.28 -5.35
N ILE A 361 8.86 12.50 -5.36
CA ILE A 361 7.64 12.75 -4.60
C ILE A 361 7.61 11.75 -3.43
N HIS A 362 7.85 12.24 -2.22
CA HIS A 362 7.71 11.42 -1.02
C HIS A 362 6.23 11.28 -0.67
N ALA A 363 5.80 10.06 -0.38
CA ALA A 363 4.41 9.73 -0.05
C ALA A 363 4.33 8.84 1.19
N TRP A 364 3.26 8.99 1.96
CA TRP A 364 2.96 8.14 3.09
C TRP A 364 1.56 7.55 2.98
N GLY A 365 1.47 6.33 3.45
CA GLY A 365 0.22 5.59 3.52
C GLY A 365 0.39 4.24 4.19
N MET A 366 -0.71 3.53 4.34
CA MET A 366 -0.72 2.21 4.99
C MET A 366 -1.86 1.34 4.44
N THR A 367 -1.82 0.06 4.77
CA THR A 367 -2.84 -0.91 4.31
C THR A 367 -4.24 -0.45 4.66
N GLU A 368 -4.43 0.15 5.81
CA GLU A 368 -5.69 0.67 6.32
C GLU A 368 -6.20 1.94 5.60
N MET A 369 -5.48 2.43 4.58
CA MET A 369 -5.76 3.69 3.88
C MET A 369 -5.80 3.57 2.35
N SER A 370 -5.77 2.39 1.76
CA SER A 370 -5.92 2.05 0.32
C SER A 370 -4.82 2.48 -0.69
N PRO A 371 -3.60 2.89 -0.43
CA PRO A 371 -2.93 3.21 0.84
C PRO A 371 -2.80 4.68 1.19
N MET A 372 -3.05 5.64 0.26
CA MET A 372 -2.48 6.97 0.26
C MET A 372 -3.13 7.92 1.28
N GLY A 373 -2.29 8.50 2.15
CA GLY A 373 -2.66 9.53 3.11
C GLY A 373 -2.10 10.90 2.78
N THR A 374 -0.80 10.97 2.47
CA THR A 374 -0.11 12.22 2.18
C THR A 374 0.80 12.11 0.96
N THR A 375 1.03 13.22 0.28
CA THR A 375 2.03 13.36 -0.78
C THR A 375 2.79 14.67 -0.64
N ASN A 376 4.07 14.65 -1.01
CA ASN A 376 4.94 15.82 -0.97
C ASN A 376 5.17 16.38 -2.37
N ILE A 377 4.11 16.93 -2.97
CA ILE A 377 4.21 17.60 -4.25
C ILE A 377 4.74 19.04 -4.08
N PRO A 378 5.50 19.57 -5.04
CA PRO A 378 5.95 20.96 -5.02
C PRO A 378 4.78 21.95 -4.92
N THR A 379 4.92 22.93 -4.03
CA THR A 379 3.95 24.01 -3.87
C THR A 379 4.43 25.31 -4.50
N PRO A 380 3.54 26.28 -4.82
CA PRO A 380 3.97 27.59 -5.31
C PRO A 380 4.95 28.32 -4.38
N ALA A 381 4.84 28.10 -3.06
CA ALA A 381 5.74 28.68 -2.08
C ALA A 381 7.20 28.22 -2.25
N MET A 382 7.39 26.95 -2.67
CA MET A 382 8.71 26.36 -2.88
C MET A 382 9.46 26.97 -4.08
N LYS A 383 8.79 27.68 -4.98
CA LYS A 383 9.39 28.17 -6.22
C LYS A 383 10.63 29.03 -6.00
N ASN A 384 10.63 29.85 -4.94
CA ASN A 384 11.70 30.81 -4.63
C ASN A 384 12.64 30.33 -3.50
N MET A 385 12.46 29.12 -2.99
CA MET A 385 13.31 28.54 -1.95
C MET A 385 14.65 28.08 -2.52
N SER A 386 15.69 28.07 -1.69
CA SER A 386 16.97 27.44 -2.00
C SER A 386 16.79 25.94 -2.22
N LYS A 387 17.81 25.28 -2.75
CA LYS A 387 17.77 23.83 -2.99
C LYS A 387 17.71 23.06 -1.67
N GLU A 388 18.45 23.51 -0.67
CA GLU A 388 18.48 22.93 0.68
C GLU A 388 17.13 23.04 1.38
N GLU A 389 16.47 24.21 1.27
CA GLU A 389 15.11 24.40 1.82
C GLU A 389 14.11 23.46 1.15
N LYS A 390 14.17 23.29 -0.18
CA LYS A 390 13.33 22.34 -0.92
C LYS A 390 13.55 20.91 -0.45
N TYR A 391 14.80 20.48 -0.32
CA TYR A 391 15.12 19.14 0.17
C TYR A 391 14.59 18.89 1.58
N SER A 392 14.72 19.87 2.48
CA SER A 392 14.19 19.75 3.84
C SER A 392 12.67 19.52 3.87
N ILE A 393 11.94 20.11 2.92
CA ILE A 393 10.50 19.89 2.76
C ILE A 393 10.24 18.51 2.10
N GLN A 394 10.96 18.17 1.02
CA GLN A 394 10.76 16.92 0.27
C GLN A 394 11.04 15.66 1.10
N LEU A 395 11.87 15.75 2.13
CA LEU A 395 12.10 14.66 3.08
C LEU A 395 10.92 14.40 4.02
N LYS A 396 10.03 15.37 4.24
CA LYS A 396 8.80 15.16 5.01
C LYS A 396 7.84 14.24 4.22
N GLN A 397 6.94 13.54 4.91
CA GLN A 397 5.99 12.62 4.26
C GLN A 397 4.86 13.34 3.52
N GLY A 398 4.86 14.66 3.52
CA GLY A 398 3.97 15.48 2.73
C GLY A 398 2.73 15.99 3.46
N ARG A 399 1.76 16.46 2.69
CA ARG A 399 0.51 17.04 3.14
C ARG A 399 -0.65 16.09 2.86
N PRO A 400 -1.74 16.11 3.68
CA PRO A 400 -2.91 15.29 3.40
C PRO A 400 -3.50 15.60 2.03
N ILE A 401 -3.82 14.56 1.31
CA ILE A 401 -4.51 14.67 0.01
C ILE A 401 -6.00 14.93 0.22
N TYR A 402 -6.69 15.45 -0.81
CA TYR A 402 -8.13 15.68 -0.72
C TYR A 402 -8.87 14.39 -0.29
N GLY A 403 -9.72 14.51 0.72
CA GLY A 403 -10.46 13.38 1.31
C GLY A 403 -9.80 12.78 2.55
N VAL A 404 -8.54 13.09 2.85
CA VAL A 404 -7.87 12.65 4.08
C VAL A 404 -7.75 13.80 5.06
N GLU A 405 -8.18 13.57 6.29
CA GLU A 405 -7.97 14.47 7.41
C GLU A 405 -6.90 13.89 8.35
N LEU A 406 -6.01 14.74 8.86
CA LEU A 406 -4.95 14.39 9.81
C LEU A 406 -5.05 15.27 11.05
N LYS A 407 -4.79 14.68 12.21
CA LYS A 407 -4.47 15.39 13.45
C LYS A 407 -3.43 14.61 14.25
N VAL A 408 -2.71 15.31 15.10
CA VAL A 408 -1.80 14.71 16.07
C VAL A 408 -2.38 14.96 17.46
N VAL A 409 -2.40 13.92 18.30
CA VAL A 409 -2.97 13.98 19.65
C VAL A 409 -1.98 13.51 20.71
N ASP A 410 -2.11 14.03 21.92
CA ASP A 410 -1.37 13.53 23.10
C ASP A 410 -1.94 12.18 23.60
N ASP A 411 -1.30 11.57 24.60
CA ASP A 411 -1.75 10.30 25.23
C ASP A 411 -3.16 10.39 25.85
N LYS A 412 -3.72 11.59 26.00
CA LYS A 412 -5.07 11.82 26.52
C LYS A 412 -6.10 12.08 25.41
N GLY A 413 -5.66 12.10 24.14
CA GLY A 413 -6.50 12.38 23.00
C GLY A 413 -6.72 13.88 22.71
N ASN A 414 -6.01 14.79 23.37
CA ASN A 414 -6.09 16.22 23.08
C ASN A 414 -5.29 16.54 21.82
N GLU A 415 -5.87 17.32 20.91
CA GLU A 415 -5.18 17.74 19.68
C GLU A 415 -4.00 18.66 20.01
N LEU A 416 -2.83 18.36 19.42
CA LEU A 416 -1.59 19.11 19.57
C LEU A 416 -1.49 20.24 18.52
N PRO A 417 -0.72 21.32 18.81
CA PRO A 417 -0.53 22.41 17.86
C PRO A 417 0.27 21.95 16.63
N LYS A 418 0.04 22.64 15.51
CA LYS A 418 0.78 22.42 14.25
C LYS A 418 2.01 23.31 14.20
N ASP A 419 2.97 23.08 15.10
CA ASP A 419 4.19 23.88 15.29
C ASP A 419 5.45 23.21 14.72
N GLY A 420 5.32 21.98 14.18
CA GLY A 420 6.44 21.19 13.68
C GLY A 420 7.31 20.54 14.76
N GLU A 421 6.98 20.73 16.03
CA GLU A 421 7.75 20.26 17.19
C GLU A 421 6.95 19.32 18.10
N SER A 422 5.66 19.61 18.32
CA SER A 422 4.79 18.85 19.22
C SER A 422 4.51 17.46 18.67
N GLN A 423 5.12 16.44 19.29
CA GLN A 423 5.02 15.04 18.90
C GLN A 423 3.83 14.35 19.57
N GLY A 424 3.12 13.51 18.82
CA GLY A 424 2.00 12.74 19.34
C GLY A 424 1.51 11.68 18.37
N HIS A 425 0.44 10.99 18.73
CA HIS A 425 -0.19 9.95 17.93
C HIS A 425 -0.86 10.55 16.69
N LEU A 426 -0.52 10.02 15.54
CA LEU A 426 -1.12 10.40 14.27
C LEU A 426 -2.48 9.72 14.10
N MET A 427 -3.52 10.54 14.01
CA MET A 427 -4.88 10.11 13.75
C MET A 427 -5.31 10.49 12.34
N VAL A 428 -6.03 9.60 11.67
CA VAL A 428 -6.50 9.81 10.29
C VAL A 428 -7.97 9.50 10.13
N ARG A 429 -8.61 10.16 9.16
CA ARG A 429 -10.01 9.92 8.81
C ARG A 429 -10.25 10.24 7.32
N GLY A 430 -11.12 9.49 6.64
CA GLY A 430 -11.46 9.73 5.22
C GLY A 430 -12.22 8.59 4.54
N PRO A 431 -12.69 8.79 3.28
CA PRO A 431 -13.60 7.86 2.62
C PRO A 431 -12.98 6.54 2.16
N TRP A 432 -11.66 6.40 2.19
CA TRP A 432 -10.94 5.16 1.91
C TRP A 432 -10.06 4.70 3.08
N ILE A 433 -10.38 5.18 4.29
CA ILE A 433 -9.72 4.78 5.53
C ILE A 433 -10.58 3.72 6.22
N LEU A 434 -9.90 2.76 6.84
CA LEU A 434 -10.49 1.62 7.51
C LEU A 434 -11.47 2.06 8.60
N GLN A 435 -12.71 1.53 8.56
CA GLN A 435 -13.64 1.59 9.68
C GLN A 435 -13.42 0.43 10.65
N LYS A 436 -13.19 -0.78 10.09
CA LYS A 436 -13.17 -2.02 10.84
C LYS A 436 -12.34 -3.08 10.11
N TYR A 437 -11.52 -3.84 10.83
CA TYR A 437 -10.80 -4.96 10.23
C TYR A 437 -11.74 -6.10 9.86
N PHE A 438 -11.38 -6.85 8.84
CA PHE A 438 -12.14 -7.98 8.35
C PHE A 438 -12.41 -8.99 9.46
N LYS A 439 -13.69 -9.39 9.62
CA LYS A 439 -14.19 -10.28 10.67
C LYS A 439 -13.92 -9.84 12.12
N ALA A 440 -13.46 -8.62 12.36
CA ALA A 440 -13.34 -8.10 13.72
C ALA A 440 -14.73 -7.78 14.32
N GLU A 441 -14.88 -7.88 15.63
CA GLU A 441 -16.14 -7.55 16.31
C GLU A 441 -16.33 -6.04 16.50
N LYS A 442 -15.23 -5.32 16.73
CA LYS A 442 -15.25 -3.88 17.06
C LYS A 442 -14.69 -3.05 15.91
N ASP A 443 -15.17 -1.82 15.83
CA ASP A 443 -14.58 -0.81 14.96
C ASP A 443 -13.13 -0.52 15.39
N ALA A 444 -12.31 -0.13 14.41
CA ALA A 444 -10.91 0.27 14.62
C ALA A 444 -10.77 1.78 14.80
N VAL A 445 -11.85 2.52 14.69
CA VAL A 445 -11.92 3.98 14.84
C VAL A 445 -12.54 4.36 16.19
N ASP A 446 -12.26 5.59 16.63
CA ASP A 446 -12.90 6.18 17.79
C ASP A 446 -14.36 6.63 17.52
N ALA A 447 -15.02 7.24 18.52
CA ALA A 447 -16.41 7.68 18.41
C ALA A 447 -16.65 8.77 17.35
N ASP A 448 -15.61 9.49 16.96
CA ASP A 448 -15.63 10.56 15.96
C ASP A 448 -15.12 10.10 14.58
N GLY A 449 -14.82 8.80 14.42
CA GLY A 449 -14.39 8.17 13.19
C GLY A 449 -12.89 8.32 12.91
N TRP A 450 -12.06 8.63 13.90
CA TRP A 450 -10.61 8.72 13.74
C TRP A 450 -9.95 7.35 13.98
N PHE A 451 -9.07 6.99 13.04
CA PHE A 451 -8.22 5.80 13.12
C PHE A 451 -6.84 6.17 13.65
N ASP A 452 -6.37 5.47 14.68
CA ASP A 452 -4.98 5.58 15.18
C ASP A 452 -4.05 4.77 14.29
N THR A 453 -3.13 5.46 13.62
CA THR A 453 -2.17 4.83 12.70
C THR A 453 -1.08 4.03 13.40
N GLY A 454 -0.86 4.30 14.69
CA GLY A 454 0.27 3.81 15.46
C GLY A 454 1.61 4.48 15.09
N ASP A 455 1.58 5.59 14.33
CA ASP A 455 2.74 6.44 14.07
C ASP A 455 2.78 7.62 15.06
N ILE A 456 3.97 7.98 15.52
CA ILE A 456 4.26 9.23 16.21
C ILE A 456 4.71 10.24 15.18
N SER A 457 4.06 11.39 15.16
CA SER A 457 4.29 12.40 14.12
C SER A 457 4.21 13.82 14.67
N VAL A 458 4.70 14.77 13.88
CA VAL A 458 4.46 16.20 14.03
C VAL A 458 3.77 16.74 12.78
N LEU A 459 2.98 17.80 12.95
CA LEU A 459 2.45 18.61 11.84
C LEU A 459 3.02 20.02 11.96
N ASP A 460 3.46 20.60 10.85
CA ASP A 460 3.88 22.01 10.85
C ASP A 460 2.74 22.95 10.43
N GLU A 461 2.99 24.27 10.52
CA GLU A 461 2.02 25.32 10.19
C GLU A 461 1.50 25.25 8.74
N ASP A 462 2.33 24.73 7.81
CA ASP A 462 1.97 24.54 6.40
C ASP A 462 1.22 23.22 6.15
N GLY A 463 1.06 22.39 7.19
CA GLY A 463 0.37 21.11 7.17
C GLY A 463 1.22 19.94 6.67
N TYR A 464 2.55 20.10 6.59
CA TYR A 464 3.42 18.97 6.30
C TYR A 464 3.57 18.07 7.51
N MET A 465 3.40 16.78 7.27
CA MET A 465 3.60 15.74 8.26
C MET A 465 5.04 15.25 8.24
N THR A 466 5.61 15.05 9.43
CA THR A 466 6.87 14.33 9.61
C THR A 466 6.66 13.22 10.61
N ILE A 467 6.84 11.97 10.17
CA ILE A 467 6.86 10.80 11.05
C ILE A 467 8.16 10.83 11.85
N LYS A 468 8.02 10.74 13.16
CA LYS A 468 9.15 10.65 14.10
C LYS A 468 9.49 9.22 14.43
N ASP A 469 8.48 8.37 14.63
CA ASP A 469 8.67 6.94 14.87
C ASP A 469 7.35 6.18 14.82
N ARG A 470 7.41 4.87 15.00
CA ARG A 470 6.26 4.06 15.41
C ARG A 470 6.06 4.19 16.92
N ALA A 471 4.80 4.29 17.38
CA ALA A 471 4.48 4.40 18.80
C ALA A 471 5.09 3.26 19.66
N LYS A 472 5.29 2.08 19.06
CA LYS A 472 5.91 0.91 19.69
C LYS A 472 7.45 0.89 19.61
N ASP A 473 8.05 1.71 18.74
CA ASP A 473 9.49 1.71 18.45
C ASP A 473 10.18 2.99 18.95
N VAL A 474 9.40 4.04 19.25
CA VAL A 474 9.92 5.25 19.91
C VAL A 474 10.54 4.87 21.26
N ILE A 475 11.75 5.34 21.50
CA ILE A 475 12.53 4.97 22.69
C ILE A 475 12.20 5.96 23.82
N LYS A 476 11.67 5.45 24.92
CA LYS A 476 11.27 6.27 26.08
C LYS A 476 12.42 6.32 27.08
N SER A 477 13.21 7.37 27.00
CA SER A 477 14.43 7.50 27.81
C SER A 477 14.33 8.66 28.79
N GLY A 478 14.25 8.36 30.07
CA GLY A 478 14.23 9.38 31.13
C GLY A 478 13.03 10.34 31.10
N GLY A 479 11.91 9.91 30.54
CA GLY A 479 10.70 10.72 30.37
C GLY A 479 10.64 11.53 29.06
N GLU A 480 11.67 11.42 28.23
CA GLU A 480 11.75 12.05 26.90
C GLU A 480 11.72 10.99 25.81
N TRP A 481 11.34 11.37 24.60
CA TRP A 481 11.24 10.47 23.45
C TRP A 481 12.44 10.62 22.53
N ILE A 482 13.06 9.49 22.18
CA ILE A 482 14.12 9.42 21.18
C ILE A 482 13.55 8.75 19.93
N SER A 483 13.68 9.41 18.78
CA SER A 483 13.31 8.85 17.49
C SER A 483 14.36 7.81 17.06
N SER A 484 13.94 6.56 16.95
CA SER A 484 14.79 5.51 16.41
C SER A 484 15.10 5.75 14.92
N ILE A 485 14.15 6.31 14.17
CA ILE A 485 14.29 6.64 12.75
C ILE A 485 15.32 7.76 12.52
N ASP A 486 15.28 8.81 13.32
CA ASP A 486 16.24 9.92 13.18
C ASP A 486 17.68 9.45 13.48
N LEU A 487 17.85 8.56 14.48
CA LEU A 487 19.13 7.93 14.77
C LEU A 487 19.61 7.00 13.65
N GLU A 488 18.73 6.19 13.07
CA GLU A 488 19.03 5.31 11.94
C GLU A 488 19.48 6.12 10.72
N ASN A 489 18.73 7.17 10.37
CA ASN A 489 19.07 8.05 9.26
C ASN A 489 20.43 8.77 9.49
N ALA A 490 20.68 9.22 10.72
CA ALA A 490 21.96 9.83 11.06
C ALA A 490 23.11 8.81 10.93
N ALA A 491 22.94 7.59 11.43
CA ALA A 491 23.94 6.52 11.34
C ALA A 491 24.20 6.07 9.90
N PHE A 492 23.15 5.97 9.08
CA PHE A 492 23.25 5.63 7.66
C PHE A 492 24.06 6.67 6.85
N GLY A 493 24.13 7.91 7.32
CA GLY A 493 24.97 8.94 6.71
C GLY A 493 26.50 8.72 6.90
N HIS A 494 26.92 7.75 7.73
CA HIS A 494 28.33 7.42 7.92
C HIS A 494 28.88 6.66 6.70
N PRO A 495 30.06 7.01 6.15
CA PRO A 495 30.59 6.43 4.90
C PRO A 495 30.75 4.92 4.88
N GLU A 496 30.96 4.30 6.04
CA GLU A 496 31.20 2.85 6.17
C GLU A 496 29.96 2.06 6.60
N VAL A 497 28.79 2.72 6.77
CA VAL A 497 27.54 2.08 7.17
C VAL A 497 26.67 1.76 5.93
N ALA A 498 26.35 0.49 5.74
CA ALA A 498 25.45 0.01 4.69
C ALA A 498 23.98 -0.01 5.17
N GLU A 499 23.76 -0.46 6.43
CA GLU A 499 22.43 -0.47 7.06
C GLU A 499 22.54 -0.14 8.55
N ALA A 500 21.50 0.49 9.10
CA ALA A 500 21.41 0.82 10.50
C ALA A 500 20.00 0.54 11.04
N CYS A 501 19.93 0.00 12.27
CA CYS A 501 18.68 -0.22 12.99
C CYS A 501 18.85 0.18 14.45
N VAL A 502 17.91 0.93 15.01
CA VAL A 502 17.95 1.35 16.42
C VAL A 502 16.73 0.81 17.14
N VAL A 503 16.95 0.20 18.29
CA VAL A 503 15.87 -0.25 19.18
C VAL A 503 16.07 0.26 20.61
N GLY A 504 14.97 0.55 21.28
CA GLY A 504 14.95 0.82 22.70
C GLY A 504 15.11 -0.48 23.49
N ILE A 505 16.13 -0.55 24.34
CA ILE A 505 16.37 -1.69 25.23
C ILE A 505 16.12 -1.23 26.69
N PRO A 506 15.38 -2.01 27.50
CA PRO A 506 15.11 -1.68 28.90
C PRO A 506 16.39 -1.38 29.68
N HIS A 507 16.38 -0.28 30.44
CA HIS A 507 17.53 0.21 31.19
C HIS A 507 17.15 0.55 32.64
N PRO A 508 17.89 0.07 33.68
CA PRO A 508 17.48 0.17 35.09
C PRO A 508 17.30 1.61 35.60
N LYS A 509 17.89 2.60 34.93
CA LYS A 509 17.85 4.03 35.35
C LYS A 509 16.99 4.89 34.45
N TRP A 510 16.92 4.58 33.15
CA TRP A 510 16.40 5.50 32.14
C TRP A 510 15.10 5.03 31.48
N ASP A 511 14.50 3.94 31.95
CA ASP A 511 13.41 3.19 31.32
C ASP A 511 13.91 2.42 30.09
N GLU A 512 14.27 3.12 29.01
CA GLU A 512 14.93 2.53 27.83
C GLU A 512 16.16 3.36 27.42
N ARG A 513 17.10 2.67 26.75
CA ARG A 513 18.23 3.31 26.07
C ARG A 513 18.38 2.80 24.65
N PRO A 514 18.82 3.68 23.70
CA PRO A 514 19.04 3.27 22.33
C PRO A 514 20.21 2.27 22.23
N MET A 515 19.97 1.21 21.47
CA MET A 515 21.01 0.29 20.99
C MET A 515 21.02 0.34 19.46
N LEU A 516 22.19 0.58 18.87
CA LEU A 516 22.37 0.70 17.43
C LEU A 516 22.95 -0.59 16.86
N PHE A 517 22.28 -1.16 15.88
CA PHE A 517 22.74 -2.30 15.08
C PHE A 517 23.19 -1.81 13.71
N VAL A 518 24.37 -2.25 13.27
CA VAL A 518 25.03 -1.76 12.06
C VAL A 518 25.47 -2.92 11.17
N VAL A 519 25.15 -2.82 9.89
CA VAL A 519 25.80 -3.57 8.81
C VAL A 519 26.76 -2.62 8.10
N THR A 520 28.00 -3.00 7.94
CA THR A 520 29.03 -2.19 7.28
C THR A 520 29.15 -2.52 5.79
N ASN A 521 29.62 -1.56 4.99
CA ASN A 521 29.89 -1.78 3.56
C ASN A 521 30.96 -2.86 3.30
N SER A 522 31.92 -3.01 4.22
CA SER A 522 32.98 -4.01 4.13
C SER A 522 32.57 -5.41 4.60
N GLY A 523 31.44 -5.53 5.35
CA GLY A 523 31.05 -6.73 6.07
C GLY A 523 31.86 -7.00 7.35
N GLU A 524 32.85 -6.16 7.69
CA GLU A 524 33.68 -6.27 8.88
C GLU A 524 33.38 -5.13 9.88
N PRO A 525 33.43 -5.39 11.19
CA PRO A 525 33.23 -4.36 12.20
C PRO A 525 34.25 -3.19 12.07
N ILE A 526 33.77 -1.98 12.26
CA ILE A 526 34.57 -0.75 12.34
C ILE A 526 34.67 -0.28 13.80
N GLU A 527 35.47 0.78 14.06
CA GLU A 527 35.54 1.35 15.40
C GLU A 527 34.21 2.00 15.81
N LYS A 528 33.61 1.53 16.92
CA LYS A 528 32.36 2.09 17.45
C LYS A 528 32.46 3.60 17.70
N GLN A 529 33.65 4.05 18.17
CA GLN A 529 33.90 5.44 18.45
C GLN A 529 33.76 6.34 17.23
N SER A 530 34.13 5.88 16.03
CA SER A 530 33.94 6.59 14.76
C SER A 530 32.46 6.91 14.50
N ILE A 531 31.58 5.94 14.75
CA ILE A 531 30.13 6.12 14.59
C ILE A 531 29.59 7.10 15.65
N ILE A 532 30.02 6.97 16.91
CA ILE A 532 29.57 7.87 17.99
C ILE A 532 30.00 9.32 17.72
N GLU A 533 31.23 9.53 17.28
CA GLU A 533 31.72 10.88 16.92
C GLU A 533 30.93 11.47 15.74
N PHE A 534 30.66 10.65 14.73
CA PHE A 534 29.85 11.08 13.59
C PHE A 534 28.42 11.45 13.99
N LEU A 535 27.80 10.68 14.91
CA LEU A 535 26.45 10.95 15.41
C LEU A 535 26.42 12.16 16.34
N SER A 536 27.48 12.44 17.10
CA SER A 536 27.51 13.52 18.11
C SER A 536 27.27 14.91 17.55
N ASP A 537 27.57 15.12 16.25
CA ASP A 537 27.33 16.38 15.54
C ASP A 537 25.96 16.45 14.85
N LYS A 538 25.19 15.33 14.87
CA LYS A 538 23.93 15.20 14.12
C LYS A 538 22.70 15.05 15.01
N VAL A 539 22.89 14.51 16.22
CA VAL A 539 21.80 14.27 17.17
C VAL A 539 22.12 14.83 18.55
N ALA A 540 21.09 15.00 19.38
CA ALA A 540 21.30 15.42 20.75
C ALA A 540 22.20 14.41 21.51
N LYS A 541 23.11 14.87 22.36
CA LYS A 541 24.07 14.00 23.04
C LYS A 541 23.43 12.88 23.87
N TRP A 542 22.26 13.12 24.44
CA TRP A 542 21.52 12.14 25.22
C TRP A 542 20.79 11.11 24.36
N TRP A 543 20.73 11.30 23.04
CA TRP A 543 20.22 10.34 22.05
C TRP A 543 21.25 9.31 21.66
N LEU A 544 22.58 9.61 21.85
CA LEU A 544 23.63 8.71 21.44
C LEU A 544 23.39 7.30 21.98
N PRO A 545 23.59 6.28 21.14
CA PRO A 545 23.39 4.88 21.57
C PRO A 545 24.40 4.49 22.64
N ASP A 546 23.92 3.80 23.66
CA ASP A 546 24.77 3.30 24.76
C ASP A 546 25.59 2.07 24.32
N GLU A 547 25.15 1.40 23.24
CA GLU A 547 25.87 0.26 22.65
C GLU A 547 25.66 0.21 21.13
N ILE A 548 26.69 -0.29 20.41
CA ILE A 548 26.66 -0.55 18.98
C ILE A 548 27.02 -2.00 18.73
N ILE A 549 26.17 -2.73 18.00
CA ILE A 549 26.34 -4.13 17.62
C ILE A 549 26.51 -4.22 16.10
N PHE A 550 27.56 -4.89 15.65
CA PHE A 550 27.76 -5.16 14.23
C PHE A 550 27.15 -6.51 13.87
N LEU A 551 26.31 -6.51 12.83
CA LEU A 551 25.66 -7.70 12.29
C LEU A 551 26.08 -7.91 10.82
N LYS A 552 25.97 -9.14 10.34
CA LYS A 552 26.18 -9.46 8.91
C LYS A 552 25.01 -9.02 8.06
N GLU A 553 23.80 -9.09 8.60
CA GLU A 553 22.55 -8.66 7.99
C GLU A 553 21.57 -8.23 9.09
N LEU A 554 20.69 -7.30 8.78
CA LEU A 554 19.58 -6.91 9.65
C LEU A 554 18.34 -7.78 9.36
N PRO A 555 17.50 -8.07 10.38
CA PRO A 555 16.26 -8.81 10.14
C PRO A 555 15.27 -7.97 9.35
N HIS A 556 14.85 -8.46 8.17
CA HIS A 556 13.86 -7.83 7.34
C HIS A 556 12.58 -8.67 7.25
N GLY A 557 11.44 -8.01 7.32
CA GLY A 557 10.14 -8.65 7.12
C GLY A 557 9.84 -8.94 5.65
N ALA A 558 8.75 -9.64 5.41
CA ALA A 558 8.28 -10.03 4.08
C ALA A 558 8.04 -8.85 3.10
N THR A 559 7.97 -7.63 3.61
CA THR A 559 7.82 -6.39 2.83
C THR A 559 9.13 -5.60 2.66
N GLY A 560 10.27 -6.15 3.10
CA GLY A 560 11.57 -5.48 3.10
C GLY A 560 11.75 -4.45 4.21
N LYS A 561 10.81 -4.34 5.17
CA LYS A 561 10.93 -3.45 6.34
C LYS A 561 11.73 -4.13 7.44
N LEU A 562 12.52 -3.34 8.18
CA LEU A 562 13.26 -3.80 9.36
C LEU A 562 12.32 -4.40 10.41
N GLN A 563 12.68 -5.57 10.96
CA GLN A 563 11.96 -6.24 12.04
C GLN A 563 12.63 -5.94 13.39
N LYS A 564 12.38 -4.74 13.91
CA LYS A 564 12.91 -4.27 15.20
C LYS A 564 12.51 -5.16 16.37
N PHE A 565 11.38 -5.86 16.26
CA PHE A 565 10.86 -6.74 17.31
C PHE A 565 11.85 -7.86 17.65
N ASP A 566 12.41 -8.53 16.64
CA ASP A 566 13.32 -9.66 16.85
C ASP A 566 14.59 -9.22 17.58
N LEU A 567 15.17 -8.07 17.20
CA LEU A 567 16.32 -7.48 17.87
C LEU A 567 16.00 -7.04 19.31
N ARG A 568 14.80 -6.48 19.51
CA ARG A 568 14.37 -6.07 20.86
C ARG A 568 14.20 -7.27 21.79
N GLU A 569 13.62 -8.37 21.32
CA GLU A 569 13.46 -9.62 22.08
C GLU A 569 14.82 -10.24 22.42
N GLU A 570 15.72 -10.34 21.44
CA GLU A 570 17.05 -10.93 21.61
C GLU A 570 17.90 -10.17 22.64
N TYR A 571 17.83 -8.83 22.63
CA TYR A 571 18.65 -7.97 23.49
C TYR A 571 17.90 -7.39 24.70
N ASN A 572 16.68 -7.84 24.99
CA ASN A 572 15.78 -7.27 26.00
C ASN A 572 16.41 -7.12 27.40
N ASN A 573 17.30 -8.03 27.79
CA ASN A 573 17.95 -8.03 29.12
C ASN A 573 19.35 -7.42 29.11
N TYR A 574 19.85 -6.91 28.00
CA TYR A 574 21.26 -6.54 27.84
C TYR A 574 21.77 -5.54 28.88
N TYR A 575 21.02 -4.47 29.17
CA TYR A 575 21.39 -3.48 30.19
C TYR A 575 20.99 -3.87 31.60
N MET A 576 20.13 -4.87 31.79
CA MET A 576 19.70 -5.36 33.09
C MET A 576 20.75 -6.36 33.68
N GLU A 577 21.57 -6.97 32.82
CA GLU A 577 22.61 -7.95 33.18
C GLU A 577 24.01 -7.32 33.29
N LYS A 578 24.23 -6.09 32.83
CA LYS A 578 25.45 -5.28 32.96
C LYS A 578 25.38 -4.40 34.19
#